data_f9d5e738899f3de67ee21daaf9e2e7fe
#
_entry.id   f9d5e738899f3de67ee21daaf9e2e7fe
#
_cell.length_a   1.000
_cell.length_b   1.000
_cell.length_c   1.000
_cell.angle_alpha   90.00
_cell.angle_beta   90.00
_cell.angle_gamma   90.00
#
_symmetry.space_group_name_H-M   'P 1'
#
loop_
_entity.id
_entity.type
_entity.pdbx_description
1 polymer ?
#
loop_
_entity_poly.entity_id
_entity_poly.type
_entity_poly.pdbx_seq_one_letter_code
_entity_poly.pdbx_strand_id
1 'polypeptide(L)'
;MKELGKDKALIINTIASFVTFIVGLGIAFFFTPYLTDTVGEEAYGFVSLGNNVINYITILTVALNSVAGRFITIEYHQGKKKEANEYFSSVLMANIAIIPVILAVAVPVILNAEKLLDIPVELEESVKLLFFFILFNFIITLISTVYNVATFITNRLYLSSIATVSYTHLRAHETKAN
;
A
#
# COMPACT_ATOMS: atom_id res chain seq x y z
N MET A 1 -3.79 25.44 -13.85
CA MET A 1 -2.51 25.11 -13.21
C MET A 1 -1.43 25.05 -14.29
N LYS A 2 -0.35 25.87 -14.18
CA LYS A 2 0.75 25.90 -15.15
C LYS A 2 1.40 24.51 -15.24
N GLU A 3 1.47 23.93 -16.44
CA GLU A 3 2.25 22.72 -16.64
C GLU A 3 3.72 23.00 -16.31
N LEU A 4 4.26 22.26 -15.36
CA LEU A 4 5.69 22.29 -15.08
C LEU A 4 6.44 21.73 -16.31
N GLY A 5 7.47 22.43 -16.77
CA GLY A 5 8.32 21.89 -17.84
C GLY A 5 8.82 20.49 -17.46
N LYS A 6 8.95 19.59 -18.45
CA LYS A 6 9.28 18.17 -18.24
C LYS A 6 10.48 17.96 -17.31
N ASP A 7 11.54 18.78 -17.46
CA ASP A 7 12.74 18.67 -16.65
C ASP A 7 12.51 19.06 -15.18
N LYS A 8 11.70 20.10 -14.94
CA LYS A 8 11.34 20.51 -13.57
C LYS A 8 10.47 19.46 -12.87
N ALA A 9 9.54 18.85 -13.59
CA ALA A 9 8.71 17.78 -13.05
C ALA A 9 9.55 16.55 -12.69
N LEU A 10 10.52 16.19 -13.54
CA LEU A 10 11.45 15.10 -13.27
C LEU A 10 12.27 15.35 -12.00
N ILE A 11 12.86 16.54 -11.86
CA ILE A 11 13.63 16.91 -10.68
C ILE A 11 12.78 16.86 -9.42
N ILE A 12 11.58 17.43 -9.45
CA ILE A 12 10.66 17.45 -8.30
C ILE A 12 10.27 16.02 -7.92
N ASN A 13 9.93 15.17 -8.89
CA ASN A 13 9.57 13.78 -8.63
C ASN A 13 10.75 13.00 -8.00
N THR A 14 11.96 13.21 -8.50
CA THR A 14 13.17 12.56 -7.97
C THR A 14 13.46 12.99 -6.52
N ILE A 15 13.43 14.29 -6.25
CA ILE A 15 13.64 14.82 -4.90
C ILE A 15 12.55 14.32 -3.96
N ALA A 16 11.27 14.38 -4.36
CA ALA A 16 10.17 13.90 -3.54
C ALA A 16 10.29 12.41 -3.21
N SER A 17 10.66 11.58 -4.19
CA SER A 17 10.88 10.15 -3.97
C SER A 17 12.05 9.88 -3.03
N PHE A 18 13.14 10.65 -3.16
CA PHE A 18 14.31 10.54 -2.29
C PHE A 18 14.00 10.95 -0.85
N VAL A 19 13.27 12.04 -0.66
CA VAL A 19 12.79 12.47 0.68
C VAL A 19 11.89 11.40 1.30
N THR A 20 10.95 10.84 0.53
CA THR A 20 10.07 9.75 1.00
C THR A 20 10.87 8.53 1.43
N PHE A 21 11.89 8.16 0.67
CA PHE A 21 12.79 7.05 1.00
C PHE A 21 13.55 7.30 2.33
N ILE A 22 14.15 8.47 2.49
CA ILE A 22 14.88 8.83 3.72
C ILE A 22 13.94 8.85 4.94
N VAL A 23 12.74 9.44 4.80
CA VAL A 23 11.73 9.44 5.88
C VAL A 23 11.32 8.01 6.23
N GLY A 24 11.09 7.16 5.22
CA GLY A 24 10.76 5.75 5.43
C GLY A 24 11.85 4.98 6.18
N LEU A 25 13.12 5.18 5.80
CA LEU A 25 14.26 4.59 6.51
C LEU A 25 14.36 5.06 7.96
N GLY A 26 14.18 6.37 8.20
CA GLY A 26 14.21 6.92 9.54
C GLY A 26 13.11 6.33 10.43
N ILE A 27 11.89 6.25 9.91
CA ILE A 27 10.77 5.62 10.62
C ILE A 27 11.08 4.15 10.91
N ALA A 28 11.52 3.37 9.93
CA ALA A 28 11.83 1.95 10.12
C ALA A 28 12.92 1.76 11.18
N PHE A 29 13.96 2.59 11.16
CA PHE A 29 15.09 2.49 12.08
C PHE A 29 14.72 2.80 13.54
N PHE A 30 13.89 3.81 13.78
CA PHE A 30 13.49 4.22 15.13
C PHE A 30 12.22 3.54 15.62
N PHE A 31 11.27 3.29 14.73
CA PHE A 31 9.95 2.78 15.10
C PHE A 31 9.94 1.27 15.36
N THR A 32 10.75 0.51 14.62
CA THR A 32 10.82 -0.95 14.81
C THR A 32 11.33 -1.32 16.21
N PRO A 33 12.48 -0.82 16.68
CA PRO A 33 12.94 -1.08 18.05
C PRO A 33 11.93 -0.63 19.10
N TYR A 34 11.38 0.57 18.94
CA TYR A 34 10.36 1.09 19.85
C TYR A 34 9.12 0.17 19.95
N LEU A 35 8.63 -0.34 18.82
CA LEU A 35 7.54 -1.32 18.85
C LEU A 35 7.93 -2.62 19.55
N THR A 36 9.08 -3.17 19.21
CA THR A 36 9.56 -4.43 19.82
C THR A 36 9.71 -4.30 21.33
N ASP A 37 10.24 -3.17 21.79
CA ASP A 37 10.41 -2.90 23.24
C ASP A 37 9.06 -2.65 23.95
N THR A 38 8.06 -2.09 23.24
CA THR A 38 6.78 -1.72 23.86
C THR A 38 5.77 -2.86 23.85
N VAL A 39 5.64 -3.60 22.74
CA VAL A 39 4.62 -4.66 22.57
C VAL A 39 5.19 -6.06 22.75
N GLY A 40 6.51 -6.19 22.79
CA GLY A 40 7.23 -7.45 22.91
C GLY A 40 7.55 -8.08 21.54
N GLU A 41 8.58 -8.93 21.52
CA GLU A 41 9.07 -9.60 20.30
C GLU A 41 8.01 -10.51 19.67
N GLU A 42 7.26 -11.22 20.50
CA GLU A 42 6.23 -12.16 20.07
C GLU A 42 5.08 -11.45 19.34
N ALA A 43 4.53 -10.38 19.94
CA ALA A 43 3.48 -9.58 19.32
C ALA A 43 3.97 -8.92 18.02
N TYR A 44 5.21 -8.44 17.97
CA TYR A 44 5.82 -7.91 16.76
C TYR A 44 6.02 -8.99 15.68
N GLY A 45 6.27 -10.22 16.06
CA GLY A 45 6.34 -11.38 15.15
C GLY A 45 5.06 -11.55 14.33
N PHE A 46 3.88 -11.36 14.93
CA PHE A 46 2.60 -11.42 14.21
C PHE A 46 2.42 -10.25 13.21
N VAL A 47 2.98 -9.07 13.48
CA VAL A 47 3.01 -7.96 12.51
C VAL A 47 3.79 -8.37 11.26
N SER A 48 4.96 -8.95 11.46
CA SER A 48 5.82 -9.43 10.37
C SER A 48 5.16 -10.56 9.58
N LEU A 49 4.52 -11.50 10.27
CA LEU A 49 3.77 -12.59 9.64
C LEU A 49 2.64 -12.07 8.76
N GLY A 50 1.79 -11.19 9.30
CA GLY A 50 0.69 -10.60 8.55
C GLY A 50 1.16 -9.83 7.31
N ASN A 51 2.21 -9.02 7.44
CA ASN A 51 2.79 -8.29 6.30
C ASN A 51 3.38 -9.24 5.24
N ASN A 52 4.02 -10.35 5.65
CA ASN A 52 4.56 -11.33 4.71
C ASN A 52 3.45 -11.99 3.89
N VAL A 53 2.34 -12.36 4.52
CA VAL A 53 1.17 -12.92 3.79
C VAL A 53 0.65 -11.91 2.76
N ILE A 54 0.50 -10.64 3.14
CA ILE A 54 0.08 -9.57 2.22
C ILE A 54 1.09 -9.39 1.09
N ASN A 55 2.39 -9.46 1.36
CA ASN A 55 3.41 -9.36 0.32
C ASN A 55 3.27 -10.46 -0.74
N TYR A 56 2.96 -11.70 -0.36
CA TYR A 56 2.71 -12.78 -1.33
C TYR A 56 1.49 -12.51 -2.21
N ILE A 57 0.39 -12.03 -1.61
CA ILE A 57 -0.81 -11.65 -2.39
C ILE A 57 -0.51 -10.46 -3.30
N THR A 58 0.31 -9.51 -2.84
CA THR A 58 0.71 -8.33 -3.62
C THR A 58 1.48 -8.70 -4.87
N ILE A 59 2.36 -9.72 -4.84
CA ILE A 59 3.10 -10.18 -6.02
C ILE A 59 2.14 -10.53 -7.17
N LEU A 60 1.04 -11.23 -6.88
CA LEU A 60 0.04 -11.59 -7.88
C LEU A 60 -0.66 -10.35 -8.45
N THR A 61 -1.06 -9.42 -7.60
CA THR A 61 -1.76 -8.21 -8.02
C THR A 61 -0.86 -7.22 -8.76
N VAL A 62 0.43 -7.14 -8.39
CA VAL A 62 1.43 -6.31 -9.08
C VAL A 62 1.63 -6.78 -10.52
N ALA A 63 1.68 -8.08 -10.77
CA ALA A 63 1.81 -8.61 -12.13
C ALA A 63 0.64 -8.16 -13.02
N LEU A 64 -0.60 -8.29 -12.52
CA LEU A 64 -1.80 -7.85 -13.24
C LEU A 64 -1.81 -6.33 -13.49
N ASN A 65 -1.52 -5.54 -12.46
CA ASN A 65 -1.53 -4.08 -12.57
C ASN A 65 -0.39 -3.54 -13.45
N SER A 66 0.77 -4.22 -13.52
CA SER A 66 1.88 -3.82 -14.39
C SER A 66 1.53 -3.94 -15.87
N VAL A 67 0.89 -5.03 -16.27
CA VAL A 67 0.42 -5.23 -17.65
C VAL A 67 -0.61 -4.16 -18.01
N ALA A 68 -1.57 -3.95 -17.14
CA ALA A 68 -2.61 -2.96 -17.32
C ALA A 68 -2.05 -1.53 -17.41
N GLY A 69 -1.13 -1.18 -16.53
CA GLY A 69 -0.47 0.12 -16.52
C GLY A 69 0.28 0.40 -17.82
N ARG A 70 0.87 -0.62 -18.42
CA ARG A 70 1.52 -0.50 -19.74
C ARG A 70 0.52 -0.12 -20.83
N PHE A 71 -0.63 -0.80 -20.93
CA PHE A 71 -1.64 -0.50 -21.94
C PHE A 71 -2.24 0.89 -21.74
N ILE A 72 -2.58 1.26 -20.52
CA ILE A 72 -3.09 2.60 -20.18
C ILE A 72 -2.08 3.68 -20.64
N THR A 73 -0.79 3.46 -20.37
CA THR A 73 0.27 4.41 -20.72
C THR A 73 0.41 4.56 -22.24
N ILE A 74 0.41 3.46 -22.97
CA ILE A 74 0.55 3.47 -24.44
C ILE A 74 -0.60 4.23 -25.08
N GLU A 75 -1.84 3.88 -24.77
CA GLU A 75 -3.01 4.50 -25.37
C GLU A 75 -3.11 6.00 -25.01
N TYR A 76 -2.77 6.35 -23.76
CA TYR A 76 -2.74 7.74 -23.34
C TYR A 76 -1.74 8.59 -24.14
N HIS A 77 -0.51 8.09 -24.35
CA HIS A 77 0.52 8.81 -25.12
C HIS A 77 0.27 8.81 -26.61
N GLN A 78 -0.51 7.87 -27.13
CA GLN A 78 -1.01 7.90 -28.52
C GLN A 78 -2.17 8.90 -28.72
N GLY A 79 -2.61 9.59 -27.66
CA GLY A 79 -3.72 10.53 -27.71
C GLY A 79 -5.11 9.89 -27.64
N LYS A 80 -5.18 8.57 -27.51
CA LYS A 80 -6.42 7.78 -27.43
C LYS A 80 -6.92 7.75 -25.97
N LYS A 81 -7.36 8.91 -25.48
CA LYS A 81 -7.78 9.07 -24.08
C LYS A 81 -8.98 8.21 -23.70
N LYS A 82 -9.86 7.90 -24.64
CA LYS A 82 -11.04 7.08 -24.39
C LYS A 82 -10.62 5.64 -24.10
N GLU A 83 -9.78 5.06 -24.94
CA GLU A 83 -9.25 3.73 -24.79
C GLU A 83 -8.42 3.59 -23.51
N ALA A 84 -7.57 4.57 -23.21
CA ALA A 84 -6.82 4.60 -21.96
C ALA A 84 -7.75 4.59 -20.72
N ASN A 85 -8.87 5.32 -20.77
CA ASN A 85 -9.85 5.35 -19.69
C ASN A 85 -10.65 4.03 -19.58
N GLU A 86 -10.92 3.37 -20.69
CA GLU A 86 -11.55 2.04 -20.70
C GLU A 86 -10.64 0.99 -20.05
N TYR A 87 -9.34 0.97 -20.36
CA TYR A 87 -8.37 0.11 -19.66
C TYR A 87 -8.29 0.43 -18.18
N PHE A 88 -8.21 1.72 -17.81
CA PHE A 88 -8.18 2.14 -16.41
C PHE A 88 -9.42 1.62 -15.65
N SER A 89 -10.61 1.84 -16.20
CA SER A 89 -11.85 1.39 -15.59
C SER A 89 -11.93 -0.13 -15.48
N SER A 90 -11.49 -0.85 -16.52
CA SER A 90 -11.46 -2.32 -16.52
C SER A 90 -10.56 -2.88 -15.42
N VAL A 91 -9.36 -2.28 -15.24
CA VAL A 91 -8.44 -2.69 -14.18
C VAL A 91 -8.96 -2.37 -12.80
N LEU A 92 -9.56 -1.20 -12.63
CA LEU A 92 -10.19 -0.82 -11.37
C LEU A 92 -11.33 -1.79 -11.01
N MET A 93 -12.17 -2.12 -11.96
CA MET A 93 -13.25 -3.11 -11.75
C MET A 93 -12.71 -4.51 -11.46
N ALA A 94 -11.63 -4.93 -12.12
CA ALA A 94 -10.98 -6.20 -11.84
C ALA A 94 -10.40 -6.24 -10.41
N ASN A 95 -9.75 -5.17 -9.97
CA ASN A 95 -9.26 -5.08 -8.59
C ASN A 95 -10.40 -5.10 -7.58
N ILE A 96 -11.50 -4.41 -7.85
CA ILE A 96 -12.70 -4.44 -6.99
C ILE A 96 -13.31 -5.84 -6.96
N ALA A 97 -13.37 -6.54 -8.10
CA ALA A 97 -13.91 -7.90 -8.18
C ALA A 97 -13.06 -8.96 -7.46
N ILE A 98 -11.75 -8.72 -7.30
CA ILE A 98 -10.86 -9.60 -6.53
C ILE A 98 -11.08 -9.45 -5.02
N ILE A 99 -11.51 -8.28 -4.52
CA ILE A 99 -11.70 -8.02 -3.09
C ILE A 99 -12.63 -9.05 -2.41
N PRO A 100 -13.83 -9.35 -2.91
CA PRO A 100 -14.68 -10.37 -2.30
C PRO A 100 -14.03 -11.75 -2.21
N VAL A 101 -13.21 -12.13 -3.19
CA VAL A 101 -12.48 -13.40 -3.20
C VAL A 101 -11.44 -13.42 -2.09
N ILE A 102 -10.68 -12.34 -1.94
CA ILE A 102 -9.69 -12.19 -0.87
C ILE A 102 -10.39 -12.21 0.49
N LEU A 103 -11.49 -11.48 0.66
CA LEU A 103 -12.25 -11.46 1.90
C LEU A 103 -12.82 -12.84 2.26
N ALA A 104 -13.34 -13.58 1.29
CA ALA A 104 -13.90 -14.91 1.48
C ALA A 104 -12.87 -15.91 2.04
N VAL A 105 -11.57 -15.72 1.74
CA VAL A 105 -10.49 -16.56 2.24
C VAL A 105 -9.89 -15.95 3.52
N ALA A 106 -9.57 -14.66 3.53
CA ALA A 106 -8.85 -14.03 4.62
C ALA A 106 -9.68 -13.91 5.90
N VAL A 107 -10.98 -13.59 5.80
CA VAL A 107 -11.83 -13.41 6.99
C VAL A 107 -11.95 -14.72 7.81
N PRO A 108 -12.28 -15.89 7.22
CA PRO A 108 -12.28 -17.15 7.97
C PRO A 108 -10.92 -17.49 8.58
N VAL A 109 -9.81 -17.22 7.87
CA VAL A 109 -8.45 -17.44 8.39
C VAL A 109 -8.19 -16.54 9.60
N ILE A 110 -8.53 -15.27 9.55
CA ILE A 110 -8.35 -14.33 10.67
C ILE A 110 -9.21 -14.73 11.87
N LEU A 111 -10.47 -15.11 11.63
CA LEU A 111 -11.39 -15.50 12.71
C LEU A 111 -10.95 -16.79 13.43
N ASN A 112 -10.20 -17.65 12.77
CA ASN A 112 -9.67 -18.90 13.36
C ASN A 112 -8.14 -18.86 13.51
N ALA A 113 -7.56 -17.66 13.59
CA ALA A 113 -6.11 -17.51 13.66
C ALA A 113 -5.50 -18.23 14.85
N GLU A 114 -6.20 -18.28 16.00
CA GLU A 114 -5.77 -19.00 17.21
C GLU A 114 -5.62 -20.50 16.99
N LYS A 115 -6.35 -21.09 16.04
CA LYS A 115 -6.24 -22.54 15.72
C LYS A 115 -5.15 -22.85 14.70
N LEU A 116 -4.74 -21.84 13.94
CA LEU A 116 -3.75 -21.96 12.86
C LEU A 116 -2.36 -21.55 13.32
N LEU A 117 -2.30 -20.65 14.28
CA LEU A 117 -1.09 -20.07 14.82
C LEU A 117 -1.12 -20.28 16.34
N ASP A 118 -0.01 -20.67 16.93
CA ASP A 118 0.13 -20.81 18.40
C ASP A 118 0.14 -19.42 19.05
N ILE A 119 -1.02 -18.77 19.12
CA ILE A 119 -1.17 -17.41 19.65
C ILE A 119 -1.46 -17.51 21.15
N PRO A 120 -0.68 -16.84 22.02
CA PRO A 120 -1.01 -16.75 23.43
C PRO A 120 -2.40 -16.17 23.65
N VAL A 121 -3.15 -16.72 24.61
CA VAL A 121 -4.56 -16.33 24.88
C VAL A 121 -4.70 -14.82 25.12
N GLU A 122 -3.69 -14.21 25.75
CA GLU A 122 -3.65 -12.79 26.04
C GLU A 122 -3.51 -11.91 24.78
N LEU A 123 -3.02 -12.47 23.66
CA LEU A 123 -2.78 -11.76 22.40
C LEU A 123 -3.81 -12.08 21.31
N GLU A 124 -4.71 -13.04 21.51
CA GLU A 124 -5.64 -13.50 20.47
C GLU A 124 -6.47 -12.39 19.85
N GLU A 125 -7.13 -11.56 20.67
CA GLU A 125 -7.96 -10.46 20.18
C GLU A 125 -7.12 -9.40 19.48
N SER A 126 -5.98 -9.07 20.05
CA SER A 126 -5.06 -8.07 19.49
C SER A 126 -4.49 -8.50 18.15
N VAL A 127 -4.13 -9.78 17.99
CA VAL A 127 -3.61 -10.35 16.74
C VAL A 127 -4.72 -10.42 15.67
N LYS A 128 -5.94 -10.82 16.02
CA LYS A 128 -7.08 -10.79 15.09
C LYS A 128 -7.36 -9.38 14.59
N LEU A 129 -7.38 -8.42 15.50
CA LEU A 129 -7.58 -7.01 15.16
C LEU A 129 -6.45 -6.48 14.27
N LEU A 130 -5.21 -6.82 14.59
CA LEU A 130 -4.03 -6.50 13.79
C LEU A 130 -4.15 -7.04 12.36
N PHE A 131 -4.47 -8.33 12.19
CA PHE A 131 -4.62 -8.94 10.87
C PHE A 131 -5.79 -8.32 10.09
N PHE A 132 -6.86 -7.95 10.76
CA PHE A 132 -7.96 -7.22 10.14
C PHE A 132 -7.51 -5.84 9.62
N PHE A 133 -6.73 -5.08 10.40
CA PHE A 133 -6.20 -3.80 9.94
C PHE A 133 -5.18 -3.95 8.80
N ILE A 134 -4.34 -4.98 8.84
CA ILE A 134 -3.41 -5.28 7.74
C ILE A 134 -4.19 -5.59 6.46
N LEU A 135 -5.23 -6.42 6.53
CA LEU A 135 -6.10 -6.74 5.40
C LEU A 135 -6.83 -5.49 4.87
N PHE A 136 -7.36 -4.66 5.74
CA PHE A 136 -8.03 -3.40 5.38
C PHE A 136 -7.06 -2.44 4.66
N ASN A 137 -5.85 -2.28 5.20
CA ASN A 137 -4.80 -1.49 4.56
C ASN A 137 -4.45 -2.04 3.17
N PHE A 138 -4.35 -3.36 3.03
CA PHE A 138 -4.10 -4.00 1.73
C PHE A 138 -5.20 -3.69 0.71
N ILE A 139 -6.48 -3.74 1.10
CA ILE A 139 -7.60 -3.42 0.20
C ILE A 139 -7.52 -1.97 -0.29
N ILE A 140 -7.21 -1.03 0.60
CA ILE A 140 -6.99 0.37 0.22
C ILE A 140 -5.82 0.48 -0.77
N THR A 141 -4.73 -0.19 -0.50
CA THR A 141 -3.53 -0.20 -1.36
C THR A 141 -3.84 -0.79 -2.72
N LEU A 142 -4.60 -1.87 -2.80
CA LEU A 142 -5.01 -2.53 -4.04
C LEU A 142 -5.79 -1.56 -4.96
N ILE A 143 -6.74 -0.82 -4.40
CA ILE A 143 -7.49 0.20 -5.14
C ILE A 143 -6.58 1.36 -5.53
N SER A 144 -5.74 1.85 -4.61
CA SER A 144 -4.83 2.97 -4.82
C SER A 144 -3.79 2.72 -5.91
N THR A 145 -3.39 1.46 -6.13
CA THR A 145 -2.40 1.09 -7.14
C THR A 145 -2.82 1.53 -8.55
N VAL A 146 -4.11 1.45 -8.88
CA VAL A 146 -4.62 1.87 -10.20
C VAL A 146 -4.48 3.38 -10.39
N TYR A 147 -4.72 4.16 -9.33
CA TYR A 147 -4.56 5.63 -9.36
C TYR A 147 -3.10 6.06 -9.46
N ASN A 148 -2.16 5.26 -8.92
CA ASN A 148 -0.73 5.51 -9.06
C ASN A 148 -0.28 5.46 -10.54
N VAL A 149 -0.89 4.62 -11.36
CA VAL A 149 -0.65 4.61 -12.83
C VAL A 149 -1.02 5.96 -13.43
N ALA A 150 -2.15 6.56 -13.05
CA ALA A 150 -2.56 7.86 -13.57
C ALA A 150 -1.58 9.00 -13.17
N THR A 151 -1.04 8.98 -11.95
CA THR A 151 -0.03 9.96 -11.50
C THR A 151 1.30 9.76 -12.23
N PHE A 152 1.67 8.53 -12.54
CA PHE A 152 2.86 8.22 -13.33
C PHE A 152 2.74 8.74 -14.76
N ILE A 153 1.64 8.44 -15.46
CA ILE A 153 1.40 8.84 -16.85
C ILE A 153 1.38 10.36 -17.00
N THR A 154 0.80 11.07 -16.02
CA THR A 154 0.72 12.53 -16.02
C THR A 154 1.97 13.21 -15.47
N ASN A 155 3.03 12.43 -15.17
CA ASN A 155 4.29 12.92 -14.58
C ASN A 155 4.08 13.71 -13.26
N ARG A 156 3.15 13.24 -12.42
CA ARG A 156 2.79 13.86 -11.14
C ARG A 156 3.09 12.96 -9.93
N LEU A 157 4.16 12.19 -10.00
CA LEU A 157 4.58 11.27 -8.92
C LEU A 157 4.81 11.97 -7.59
N TYR A 158 5.15 13.25 -7.62
CA TYR A 158 5.30 14.06 -6.40
C TYR A 158 4.02 14.10 -5.56
N LEU A 159 2.83 13.96 -6.17
CA LEU A 159 1.56 13.93 -5.43
C LEU A 159 1.45 12.67 -4.56
N SER A 160 1.84 11.51 -5.09
CA SER A 160 1.86 10.26 -4.32
C SER A 160 2.93 10.30 -3.23
N SER A 161 4.09 10.88 -3.51
CA SER A 161 5.18 11.05 -2.52
C SER A 161 4.76 11.97 -1.36
N ILE A 162 4.11 13.10 -1.65
CA ILE A 162 3.57 14.00 -0.62
C ILE A 162 2.51 13.29 0.25
N ALA A 163 1.59 12.56 -0.38
CA ALA A 163 0.58 11.80 0.35
C ALA A 163 1.22 10.76 1.29
N THR A 164 2.24 10.04 0.82
CA THR A 164 2.97 9.05 1.61
C THR A 164 3.68 9.70 2.81
N VAL A 165 4.40 10.80 2.62
CA VAL A 165 5.07 11.52 3.70
C VAL A 165 4.07 12.09 4.70
N SER A 166 2.96 12.69 4.25
CA SER A 166 1.90 13.21 5.13
C SER A 166 1.28 12.11 5.97
N TYR A 167 0.98 10.94 5.39
CA TYR A 167 0.44 9.80 6.11
C TYR A 167 1.42 9.28 7.18
N THR A 168 2.70 9.14 6.86
CA THR A 168 3.71 8.68 7.81
C THR A 168 3.95 9.69 8.93
N HIS A 169 3.87 10.99 8.64
CA HIS A 169 4.02 12.05 9.64
C HIS A 169 2.83 12.08 10.62
N LEU A 170 1.60 11.92 10.15
CA LEU A 170 0.41 11.84 10.99
C LEU A 170 0.48 10.63 11.93
N ARG A 171 0.88 9.46 11.42
CA ARG A 171 1.05 8.24 12.21
C ARG A 171 2.10 8.39 13.31
N ALA A 172 3.20 9.11 13.05
CA ALA A 172 4.22 9.39 14.07
C ALA A 172 3.73 10.38 15.15
N HIS A 173 2.76 11.24 14.83
CA HIS A 173 2.19 12.20 15.79
C HIS A 173 1.17 11.54 16.73
N GLU A 174 0.36 10.60 16.25
CA GLU A 174 -0.61 9.86 17.06
C GLU A 174 0.07 9.00 18.13
N THR A 175 1.22 8.39 17.81
CA THR A 175 2.02 7.60 18.76
C THR A 175 2.72 8.41 19.83
N LYS A 176 2.86 9.74 19.67
CA LYS A 176 3.42 10.62 20.69
C LYS A 176 2.37 11.23 21.64
N ALA A 177 1.10 11.12 21.31
CA ALA A 177 0.00 11.74 22.06
C ALA A 177 -0.68 10.79 23.07
N ASN A 178 -0.30 9.50 23.08
CA ASN A 178 -0.67 8.48 24.03
C ASN A 178 0.55 8.00 24.83
#